data_d2c7b67c8df3fad08c4e74c0b3a6cbab
#
_entry.id   d2c7b67c8df3fad08c4e74c0b3a6cbab
#
_cell.length_a   1.000
_cell.length_b   1.000
_cell.length_c   1.000
_cell.angle_alpha   90.00
_cell.angle_beta   90.00
_cell.angle_gamma   90.00
#
_symmetry.space_group_name_H-M   'P 1'
#
loop_
_entity.id
_entity.type
_entity.pdbx_description
1 polymer ?
#
loop_
_entity_poly.entity_id
_entity_poly.type
_entity_poly.pdbx_seq_one_letter_code
_entity_poly.pdbx_strand_id
1 'polypeptide(L)'
;MPSCQTSQDRTRILVAAGLPIDAVTKWNSAVPEGTTDFSSDRQKYSDFWFKSAALTERLPDARRCNESEQAAAAAIRETARQARTEFLRGHVETIYDILTDRRARPVRVQHLVVAAADVVPGLVPSAQAISADDGRLQRDRSGIEIDQGLFASAVLGNKRTGVHLCHAMLLARAEAVDLAEQFRRDGVVELAGASVRRNGRAAIVTYDHPRFLNAEDQGTLDAMEICVDLALLDDLSEIVVLRGGVVEHPKYRGRRIFGAGINLTHLYHGRIPFIWYLQRDLGYVNKIYRGLARADDAPPDEFGGGGIEKLWIAAVEGFAIGGHCQVLLVCDHVIAEHDAYLTLPARKEGIIPGAANLRLPRLTGDRIARQAIQSERRIACNSPEGQLICDETVGSGAMDEAIERVVGAMTNSGVVSAVGNRRAIRIGEEPLDLFRSYMAVYSREQAYCHFSPALIANLERHWNAQSRTP
;
A
#
# COMPACT_ATOMS: atom_id res chain seq x y z
N MET A 1 -18.24 -10.10 6.59
CA MET A 1 -17.96 -11.25 5.70
C MET A 1 -19.27 -11.93 5.40
N PRO A 2 -19.59 -12.29 4.15
CA PRO A 2 -20.74 -13.15 3.88
C PRO A 2 -20.53 -14.48 4.61
N SER A 3 -21.58 -14.96 5.27
CA SER A 3 -21.58 -16.26 5.93
C SER A 3 -21.27 -17.35 4.90
N CYS A 4 -20.50 -18.37 5.32
CA CYS A 4 -20.21 -19.55 4.47
C CYS A 4 -21.55 -20.17 4.01
N GLN A 5 -21.91 -19.94 2.75
CA GLN A 5 -23.16 -20.44 2.17
C GLN A 5 -23.04 -21.95 1.95
N THR A 6 -24.07 -22.69 2.37
CA THR A 6 -24.13 -24.12 2.07
C THR A 6 -24.31 -24.35 0.56
N SER A 7 -24.00 -25.55 0.08
CA SER A 7 -24.24 -25.92 -1.33
C SER A 7 -25.72 -25.74 -1.73
N GLN A 8 -26.65 -25.99 -0.80
CA GLN A 8 -28.08 -25.78 -1.02
C GLN A 8 -28.45 -24.31 -1.15
N ASP A 9 -27.87 -23.43 -0.29
CA ASP A 9 -28.10 -21.98 -0.37
C ASP A 9 -27.57 -21.43 -1.69
N ARG A 10 -26.37 -21.82 -2.10
CA ARG A 10 -25.81 -21.43 -3.41
C ARG A 10 -26.70 -21.86 -4.54
N THR A 11 -27.16 -23.13 -4.55
CA THR A 11 -28.07 -23.65 -5.59
C THR A 11 -29.32 -22.78 -5.70
N ARG A 12 -29.96 -22.48 -4.56
CA ARG A 12 -31.17 -21.63 -4.53
C ARG A 12 -30.92 -20.24 -5.11
N ILE A 13 -29.82 -19.58 -4.73
CA ILE A 13 -29.48 -18.24 -5.21
C ILE A 13 -29.21 -18.24 -6.71
N LEU A 14 -28.44 -19.21 -7.21
CA LEU A 14 -28.04 -19.25 -8.62
C LEU A 14 -29.23 -19.60 -9.54
N VAL A 15 -30.09 -20.53 -9.13
CA VAL A 15 -31.30 -20.89 -9.88
C VAL A 15 -32.32 -19.75 -9.89
N ALA A 16 -32.48 -19.01 -8.78
CA ALA A 16 -33.35 -17.83 -8.72
C ALA A 16 -32.90 -16.72 -9.68
N ALA A 17 -31.62 -16.66 -10.03
CA ALA A 17 -31.07 -15.76 -11.04
C ALA A 17 -31.17 -16.30 -12.49
N GLY A 18 -31.89 -17.40 -12.72
CA GLY A 18 -32.12 -17.97 -14.04
C GLY A 18 -31.00 -18.88 -14.57
N LEU A 19 -30.01 -19.21 -13.75
CA LEU A 19 -28.96 -20.17 -14.17
C LEU A 19 -29.55 -21.61 -14.22
N PRO A 20 -29.21 -22.40 -15.27
CA PRO A 20 -29.71 -23.77 -15.41
C PRO A 20 -29.28 -24.67 -14.23
N ILE A 21 -30.25 -25.41 -13.66
CA ILE A 21 -30.02 -26.24 -12.48
C ILE A 21 -28.92 -27.27 -12.70
N ASP A 22 -28.82 -27.87 -13.89
CA ASP A 22 -27.76 -28.85 -14.23
C ASP A 22 -26.37 -28.21 -14.21
N ALA A 23 -26.23 -26.98 -14.73
CA ALA A 23 -24.98 -26.24 -14.72
C ALA A 23 -24.57 -25.86 -13.28
N VAL A 24 -25.52 -25.44 -12.46
CA VAL A 24 -25.33 -25.11 -11.05
C VAL A 24 -24.93 -26.33 -10.24
N THR A 25 -25.61 -27.46 -10.43
CA THR A 25 -25.31 -28.74 -9.75
C THR A 25 -23.91 -29.20 -10.11
N LYS A 26 -23.56 -29.21 -11.41
CA LYS A 26 -22.24 -29.60 -11.89
C LYS A 26 -21.13 -28.66 -11.34
N TRP A 27 -21.39 -27.37 -11.23
CA TRP A 27 -20.45 -26.44 -10.66
C TRP A 27 -20.27 -26.63 -9.15
N ASN A 28 -21.36 -26.82 -8.39
CA ASN A 28 -21.31 -27.08 -6.95
C ASN A 28 -20.55 -28.36 -6.61
N SER A 29 -20.76 -29.45 -7.39
CA SER A 29 -20.03 -30.70 -7.20
C SER A 29 -18.57 -30.65 -7.65
N ALA A 30 -18.16 -29.60 -8.36
CA ALA A 30 -16.78 -29.38 -8.80
C ALA A 30 -15.96 -28.55 -7.81
N VAL A 31 -16.53 -28.07 -6.69
CA VAL A 31 -15.76 -27.38 -5.64
C VAL A 31 -14.64 -28.30 -5.16
N PRO A 32 -13.38 -27.91 -5.32
CA PRO A 32 -12.27 -28.83 -5.03
C PRO A 32 -12.05 -29.01 -3.52
N GLU A 33 -11.60 -30.17 -3.16
CA GLU A 33 -11.02 -30.45 -1.84
C GLU A 33 -9.51 -30.52 -2.00
N GLY A 34 -8.77 -29.74 -1.13
CA GLY A 34 -7.33 -29.68 -1.16
C GLY A 34 -6.67 -30.98 -0.71
N THR A 35 -5.52 -31.25 -1.30
CA THR A 35 -4.61 -32.35 -0.91
C THR A 35 -3.24 -31.76 -0.57
N THR A 36 -2.22 -32.59 -0.43
CA THR A 36 -0.82 -32.16 -0.27
C THR A 36 -0.05 -32.17 -1.59
N ASP A 37 -0.65 -32.66 -2.67
CA ASP A 37 -0.02 -32.74 -4.00
C ASP A 37 -0.30 -31.47 -4.81
N PHE A 38 0.72 -30.63 -4.98
CA PHE A 38 0.62 -29.37 -5.70
C PHE A 38 0.16 -29.53 -7.15
N SER A 39 0.67 -30.53 -7.87
CA SER A 39 0.37 -30.71 -9.30
C SER A 39 -1.08 -31.08 -9.53
N SER A 40 -1.59 -32.01 -8.72
CA SER A 40 -2.99 -32.46 -8.75
C SER A 40 -3.94 -31.32 -8.35
N ASP A 41 -3.62 -30.61 -7.25
CA ASP A 41 -4.46 -29.52 -6.76
C ASP A 41 -4.44 -28.33 -7.72
N ARG A 42 -3.28 -27.96 -8.28
CA ARG A 42 -3.17 -26.92 -9.30
C ARG A 42 -4.16 -27.14 -10.45
N GLN A 43 -4.23 -28.36 -10.98
CA GLN A 43 -5.16 -28.68 -12.08
C GLN A 43 -6.63 -28.58 -11.63
N LYS A 44 -7.00 -29.21 -10.51
CA LYS A 44 -8.38 -29.26 -10.00
C LYS A 44 -8.91 -27.84 -9.69
N TYR A 45 -8.10 -27.01 -9.01
CA TYR A 45 -8.49 -25.67 -8.63
C TYR A 45 -8.55 -24.72 -9.83
N SER A 46 -7.60 -24.81 -10.77
CA SER A 46 -7.66 -24.05 -12.03
C SER A 46 -8.92 -24.38 -12.82
N ASP A 47 -9.25 -25.66 -12.99
CA ASP A 47 -10.46 -26.11 -13.67
C ASP A 47 -11.73 -25.55 -12.99
N PHE A 48 -11.76 -25.52 -11.67
CA PHE A 48 -12.87 -24.95 -10.91
C PHE A 48 -13.01 -23.45 -11.11
N TRP A 49 -11.91 -22.69 -11.10
CA TRP A 49 -11.95 -21.23 -11.33
C TRP A 49 -12.37 -20.90 -12.75
N PHE A 50 -11.94 -21.65 -13.76
CA PHE A 50 -12.44 -21.49 -15.13
C PHE A 50 -13.93 -21.81 -15.26
N LYS A 51 -14.40 -22.86 -14.60
CA LYS A 51 -15.86 -23.17 -14.54
C LYS A 51 -16.64 -22.07 -13.85
N SER A 52 -16.07 -21.46 -12.80
CA SER A 52 -16.69 -20.33 -12.09
C SER A 52 -16.78 -19.08 -12.97
N ALA A 53 -15.72 -18.77 -13.73
CA ALA A 53 -15.74 -17.69 -14.71
C ALA A 53 -16.79 -17.93 -15.80
N ALA A 54 -16.80 -19.12 -16.42
CA ALA A 54 -17.78 -19.48 -17.44
C ALA A 54 -19.24 -19.48 -16.94
N LEU A 55 -19.46 -19.79 -15.65
CA LEU A 55 -20.79 -19.69 -15.05
C LEU A 55 -21.19 -18.21 -14.83
N THR A 56 -20.25 -17.36 -14.45
CA THR A 56 -20.47 -15.92 -14.28
C THR A 56 -20.79 -15.25 -15.62
N GLU A 57 -20.14 -15.64 -16.72
CA GLU A 57 -20.39 -15.12 -18.07
C GLU A 57 -21.80 -15.40 -18.61
N ARG A 58 -22.54 -16.32 -17.99
CA ARG A 58 -23.95 -16.58 -18.33
C ARG A 58 -24.90 -15.55 -17.72
N LEU A 59 -24.43 -14.76 -16.76
CA LEU A 59 -25.18 -13.65 -16.19
C LEU A 59 -24.99 -12.40 -17.08
N PRO A 60 -25.93 -11.44 -17.06
CA PRO A 60 -25.76 -10.16 -17.75
C PRO A 60 -24.51 -9.43 -17.26
N ASP A 61 -24.06 -8.43 -18.05
CA ASP A 61 -23.04 -7.48 -17.59
C ASP A 61 -23.44 -6.88 -16.23
N ALA A 62 -22.46 -6.68 -15.34
CA ALA A 62 -22.70 -6.25 -13.95
C ALA A 62 -23.61 -5.01 -13.83
N ARG A 63 -23.57 -4.10 -14.84
CA ARG A 63 -24.41 -2.89 -14.88
C ARG A 63 -25.88 -3.19 -15.23
N ARG A 64 -26.16 -4.35 -15.80
CA ARG A 64 -27.51 -4.77 -16.24
C ARG A 64 -28.10 -5.82 -15.32
N CYS A 65 -27.33 -6.33 -14.37
CA CYS A 65 -27.79 -7.32 -13.40
C CYS A 65 -28.86 -6.75 -12.48
N ASN A 66 -29.97 -7.46 -12.34
CA ASN A 66 -30.91 -7.24 -11.26
C ASN A 66 -30.36 -7.79 -9.92
N GLU A 67 -31.10 -7.61 -8.83
CA GLU A 67 -30.65 -8.00 -7.48
C GLU A 67 -30.34 -9.51 -7.36
N SER A 68 -31.14 -10.38 -7.98
CA SER A 68 -30.92 -11.83 -7.93
C SER A 68 -29.67 -12.23 -8.73
N GLU A 69 -29.43 -11.62 -9.88
CA GLU A 69 -28.25 -11.83 -10.71
C GLU A 69 -26.98 -11.30 -10.03
N GLN A 70 -27.07 -10.13 -9.36
CA GLN A 70 -25.95 -9.62 -8.54
C GLN A 70 -25.61 -10.55 -7.38
N ALA A 71 -26.63 -11.07 -6.69
CA ALA A 71 -26.45 -12.05 -5.61
C ALA A 71 -25.82 -13.36 -6.12
N ALA A 72 -26.23 -13.83 -7.30
CA ALA A 72 -25.64 -15.02 -7.93
C ALA A 72 -24.19 -14.80 -8.32
N ALA A 73 -23.86 -13.68 -8.97
CA ALA A 73 -22.49 -13.32 -9.32
C ALA A 73 -21.60 -13.20 -8.08
N ALA A 74 -22.10 -12.62 -6.99
CA ALA A 74 -21.41 -12.53 -5.71
C ALA A 74 -21.15 -13.92 -5.10
N ALA A 75 -22.15 -14.83 -5.12
CA ALA A 75 -22.03 -16.17 -4.60
C ALA A 75 -20.99 -17.02 -5.36
N ILE A 76 -20.97 -16.91 -6.70
CA ILE A 76 -19.95 -17.59 -7.52
C ILE A 76 -18.54 -17.07 -7.19
N ARG A 77 -18.36 -15.73 -7.18
CA ARG A 77 -17.06 -15.12 -6.88
C ARG A 77 -16.56 -15.46 -5.49
N GLU A 78 -17.43 -15.40 -4.48
CA GLU A 78 -17.06 -15.70 -3.10
C GLU A 78 -16.66 -17.17 -2.94
N THR A 79 -17.39 -18.12 -3.56
CA THR A 79 -17.01 -19.53 -3.55
C THR A 79 -15.66 -19.77 -4.23
N ALA A 80 -15.41 -19.09 -5.36
CA ALA A 80 -14.12 -19.17 -6.05
C ALA A 80 -12.97 -18.59 -5.19
N ARG A 81 -13.21 -17.52 -4.42
CA ARG A 81 -12.22 -16.93 -3.48
C ARG A 81 -11.96 -17.81 -2.27
N GLN A 82 -12.99 -18.47 -1.74
CA GLN A 82 -12.81 -19.47 -0.68
C GLN A 82 -11.93 -20.63 -1.16
N ALA A 83 -12.15 -21.12 -2.37
CA ALA A 83 -11.30 -22.13 -3.00
C ALA A 83 -9.86 -21.62 -3.18
N ARG A 84 -9.63 -20.33 -3.57
CA ARG A 84 -8.29 -19.73 -3.63
C ARG A 84 -7.61 -19.72 -2.27
N THR A 85 -8.35 -19.31 -1.24
CA THR A 85 -7.81 -19.27 0.12
C THR A 85 -7.40 -20.65 0.62
N GLU A 86 -8.20 -21.68 0.31
CA GLU A 86 -7.88 -23.07 0.66
C GLU A 86 -6.65 -23.58 -0.08
N PHE A 87 -6.58 -23.37 -1.40
CA PHE A 87 -5.43 -23.72 -2.21
C PHE A 87 -4.14 -23.02 -1.71
N LEU A 88 -4.21 -21.73 -1.44
CA LEU A 88 -3.06 -20.95 -0.95
C LEU A 88 -2.59 -21.40 0.43
N ARG A 89 -3.50 -21.86 1.30
CA ARG A 89 -3.13 -22.41 2.62
C ARG A 89 -2.19 -23.60 2.50
N GLY A 90 -2.42 -24.47 1.50
CA GLY A 90 -1.57 -25.63 1.27
C GLY A 90 -0.31 -25.37 0.45
N HIS A 91 -0.36 -24.38 -0.47
CA HIS A 91 0.61 -24.34 -1.57
C HIS A 91 1.33 -23.01 -1.76
N VAL A 92 1.09 -21.99 -0.92
CA VAL A 92 1.68 -20.66 -1.12
C VAL A 92 3.20 -20.67 -1.14
N GLU A 93 3.85 -21.47 -0.29
CA GLU A 93 5.31 -21.58 -0.26
C GLU A 93 5.86 -22.19 -1.55
N THR A 94 5.22 -23.22 -2.06
CA THR A 94 5.60 -23.87 -3.35
C THR A 94 5.49 -22.86 -4.50
N ILE A 95 4.38 -22.13 -4.59
CA ILE A 95 4.17 -21.12 -5.63
C ILE A 95 5.25 -20.01 -5.53
N TYR A 96 5.49 -19.53 -4.33
CA TYR A 96 6.48 -18.48 -4.07
C TYR A 96 7.89 -18.95 -4.44
N ASP A 97 8.26 -20.16 -4.07
CA ASP A 97 9.57 -20.74 -4.40
C ASP A 97 9.76 -20.90 -5.91
N ILE A 98 8.71 -21.29 -6.67
CA ILE A 98 8.76 -21.31 -8.14
C ILE A 98 8.99 -19.89 -8.69
N LEU A 99 8.26 -18.89 -8.20
CA LEU A 99 8.33 -17.51 -8.68
C LEU A 99 9.67 -16.83 -8.37
N THR A 100 10.34 -17.24 -7.31
CA THR A 100 11.56 -16.61 -6.78
C THR A 100 12.81 -17.49 -6.89
N ASP A 101 12.76 -18.57 -7.69
CA ASP A 101 13.82 -19.57 -7.77
C ASP A 101 14.30 -20.01 -6.37
N ARG A 102 13.37 -20.54 -5.58
CA ARG A 102 13.59 -20.96 -4.18
C ARG A 102 14.18 -19.82 -3.32
N ARG A 103 13.73 -18.60 -3.56
CA ARG A 103 14.15 -17.36 -2.87
C ARG A 103 15.57 -16.89 -3.23
N ALA A 104 16.19 -17.46 -4.25
CA ALA A 104 17.45 -16.95 -4.78
C ALA A 104 17.27 -15.64 -5.57
N ARG A 105 16.06 -15.39 -6.09
CA ARG A 105 15.72 -14.19 -6.87
C ARG A 105 14.69 -13.34 -6.13
N PRO A 106 15.04 -12.14 -5.66
CA PRO A 106 14.07 -11.21 -5.09
C PRO A 106 13.11 -10.72 -6.19
N VAL A 107 11.81 -10.83 -5.93
CA VAL A 107 10.75 -10.38 -6.83
C VAL A 107 9.84 -9.42 -6.06
N ARG A 108 9.66 -8.21 -6.58
CA ARG A 108 8.80 -7.20 -5.98
C ARG A 108 7.32 -7.58 -6.09
N VAL A 109 6.51 -7.11 -5.15
CA VAL A 109 5.09 -7.52 -5.01
C VAL A 109 4.27 -7.33 -6.29
N GLN A 110 4.47 -6.24 -7.03
CA GLN A 110 3.73 -5.96 -8.27
C GLN A 110 4.03 -6.97 -9.39
N HIS A 111 5.28 -7.44 -9.47
CA HIS A 111 5.67 -8.47 -10.45
C HIS A 111 5.27 -9.86 -9.97
N LEU A 112 5.35 -10.10 -8.67
CA LEU A 112 4.98 -11.37 -8.04
C LEU A 112 3.50 -11.71 -8.29
N VAL A 113 2.59 -10.75 -8.06
CA VAL A 113 1.15 -10.99 -8.21
C VAL A 113 0.74 -11.19 -9.67
N VAL A 114 1.46 -10.64 -10.63
CA VAL A 114 1.20 -10.86 -12.07
C VAL A 114 1.74 -12.23 -12.50
N ALA A 115 2.99 -12.55 -12.13
CA ALA A 115 3.64 -13.79 -12.52
C ALA A 115 2.95 -15.04 -11.92
N ALA A 116 2.22 -14.92 -10.82
CA ALA A 116 1.48 -16.01 -10.22
C ALA A 116 0.38 -16.59 -11.13
N ALA A 117 -0.15 -15.79 -12.07
CA ALA A 117 -1.12 -16.25 -13.07
C ALA A 117 -0.53 -17.31 -14.04
N ASP A 118 0.76 -17.19 -14.35
CA ASP A 118 1.45 -18.13 -15.24
C ASP A 118 1.78 -19.45 -14.52
N VAL A 119 2.09 -19.37 -13.22
CA VAL A 119 2.37 -20.57 -12.40
C VAL A 119 1.10 -21.34 -12.10
N VAL A 120 0.01 -20.65 -11.75
CA VAL A 120 -1.27 -21.26 -11.40
C VAL A 120 -2.40 -20.52 -12.12
N PRO A 121 -2.83 -20.98 -13.30
CA PRO A 121 -3.88 -20.33 -14.08
C PRO A 121 -5.18 -20.16 -13.29
N GLY A 122 -5.72 -18.95 -13.27
CA GLY A 122 -6.95 -18.61 -12.56
C GLY A 122 -6.78 -18.30 -11.07
N LEU A 123 -5.58 -18.43 -10.49
CA LEU A 123 -5.32 -18.06 -9.10
C LEU A 123 -5.47 -16.54 -8.90
N VAL A 124 -4.85 -15.77 -9.77
CA VAL A 124 -4.93 -14.32 -9.85
C VAL A 124 -5.28 -13.89 -11.28
N PRO A 125 -5.77 -12.67 -11.50
CA PRO A 125 -6.02 -12.18 -12.85
C PRO A 125 -4.71 -12.05 -13.64
N SER A 126 -4.75 -12.37 -14.93
CA SER A 126 -3.65 -12.08 -15.85
C SER A 126 -3.50 -10.57 -16.09
N ALA A 127 -2.34 -10.14 -16.57
CA ALA A 127 -2.11 -8.75 -16.96
C ALA A 127 -3.15 -8.27 -17.99
N GLN A 128 -3.51 -9.13 -18.96
CA GLN A 128 -4.54 -8.82 -19.97
C GLN A 128 -5.93 -8.61 -19.34
N ALA A 129 -6.31 -9.43 -18.33
CA ALA A 129 -7.58 -9.28 -17.64
C ALA A 129 -7.65 -7.97 -16.83
N ILE A 130 -6.54 -7.55 -16.23
CA ILE A 130 -6.44 -6.26 -15.53
C ILE A 130 -6.56 -5.10 -16.52
N SER A 131 -5.81 -5.16 -17.63
CA SER A 131 -5.86 -4.11 -18.67
C SER A 131 -7.23 -3.98 -19.34
N ALA A 132 -8.05 -5.03 -19.35
CA ALA A 132 -9.42 -4.96 -19.84
C ALA A 132 -10.34 -4.08 -18.95
N ASP A 133 -9.94 -3.81 -17.71
CA ASP A 133 -10.63 -2.88 -16.80
C ASP A 133 -10.07 -1.44 -16.88
N ASP A 134 -8.98 -1.20 -17.63
CA ASP A 134 -8.38 0.12 -17.76
C ASP A 134 -9.35 1.12 -18.41
N GLY A 135 -9.29 2.36 -17.92
CA GLY A 135 -10.19 3.44 -18.37
C GLY A 135 -11.62 3.37 -17.83
N ARG A 136 -11.98 2.33 -17.07
CA ARG A 136 -13.28 2.26 -16.37
C ARG A 136 -13.24 3.08 -15.09
N LEU A 137 -14.39 3.66 -14.72
CA LEU A 137 -14.56 4.22 -13.37
C LEU A 137 -14.41 3.11 -12.32
N GLN A 138 -13.95 3.46 -11.13
CA GLN A 138 -13.74 2.48 -10.06
C GLN A 138 -14.99 1.64 -9.76
N ARG A 139 -16.19 2.26 -9.82
CA ARG A 139 -17.48 1.54 -9.63
C ARG A 139 -17.77 0.48 -10.70
N ASP A 140 -17.17 0.63 -11.87
CA ASP A 140 -17.42 -0.23 -13.04
C ASP A 140 -16.35 -1.30 -13.22
N ARG A 141 -15.31 -1.31 -12.38
CA ARG A 141 -14.26 -2.33 -12.41
C ARG A 141 -14.79 -3.67 -11.88
N SER A 142 -14.26 -4.74 -12.43
CA SER A 142 -14.73 -6.11 -12.17
C SER A 142 -14.45 -6.63 -10.74
N GLY A 143 -13.47 -6.02 -10.03
CA GLY A 143 -13.03 -6.46 -8.71
C GLY A 143 -12.19 -7.75 -8.72
N ILE A 144 -11.62 -8.12 -9.87
CA ILE A 144 -10.75 -9.31 -9.98
C ILE A 144 -9.42 -9.14 -9.23
N GLU A 145 -8.96 -7.91 -9.04
CA GLU A 145 -7.75 -7.62 -8.26
C GLU A 145 -7.86 -8.00 -6.78
N ILE A 146 -9.06 -8.29 -6.25
CA ILE A 146 -9.22 -8.88 -4.91
C ILE A 146 -8.44 -10.19 -4.80
N ASP A 147 -8.35 -10.97 -5.88
CA ASP A 147 -7.61 -12.23 -5.90
C ASP A 147 -6.10 -12.02 -5.77
N GLN A 148 -5.55 -10.87 -6.25
CA GLN A 148 -4.17 -10.45 -5.96
C GLN A 148 -3.99 -10.15 -4.46
N GLY A 149 -4.99 -9.52 -3.83
CA GLY A 149 -4.99 -9.24 -2.39
C GLY A 149 -4.98 -10.54 -1.56
N LEU A 150 -5.73 -11.55 -1.97
CA LEU A 150 -5.73 -12.88 -1.32
C LEU A 150 -4.37 -13.57 -1.45
N PHE A 151 -3.77 -13.53 -2.64
CA PHE A 151 -2.44 -14.11 -2.87
C PHE A 151 -1.36 -13.38 -2.05
N ALA A 152 -1.30 -12.04 -2.11
CA ALA A 152 -0.35 -11.26 -1.33
C ALA A 152 -0.53 -11.48 0.19
N SER A 153 -1.79 -11.59 0.65
CA SER A 153 -2.11 -11.93 2.03
C SER A 153 -1.55 -13.28 2.45
N ALA A 154 -1.67 -14.31 1.61
CA ALA A 154 -1.13 -15.63 1.88
C ALA A 154 0.42 -15.63 1.90
N VAL A 155 1.06 -14.97 0.94
CA VAL A 155 2.52 -14.82 0.88
C VAL A 155 3.05 -14.12 2.13
N LEU A 156 2.46 -12.99 2.51
CA LEU A 156 2.84 -12.24 3.72
C LEU A 156 2.47 -13.00 5.01
N GLY A 157 1.40 -13.80 4.99
CA GLY A 157 0.96 -14.62 6.10
C GLY A 157 1.92 -15.77 6.44
N ASN A 158 2.60 -16.33 5.45
CA ASN A 158 3.65 -17.33 5.68
C ASN A 158 4.97 -16.62 6.05
N LYS A 159 5.60 -17.03 7.16
CA LYS A 159 6.80 -16.37 7.69
C LYS A 159 7.94 -16.35 6.67
N ARG A 160 8.24 -17.49 6.05
CA ARG A 160 9.40 -17.65 5.17
C ARG A 160 9.27 -16.82 3.88
N THR A 161 8.10 -16.89 3.23
CA THR A 161 7.85 -16.14 2.00
C THR A 161 7.66 -14.65 2.27
N GLY A 162 6.97 -14.31 3.35
CA GLY A 162 6.70 -12.91 3.71
C GLY A 162 7.94 -12.13 4.15
N VAL A 163 8.87 -12.74 4.90
CA VAL A 163 10.16 -12.12 5.24
C VAL A 163 10.96 -11.87 3.97
N HIS A 164 11.05 -12.85 3.07
CA HIS A 164 11.75 -12.68 1.80
C HIS A 164 11.10 -11.62 0.90
N LEU A 165 9.76 -11.55 0.84
CA LEU A 165 9.06 -10.50 0.11
C LEU A 165 9.35 -9.11 0.71
N CYS A 166 9.32 -8.97 2.04
CA CYS A 166 9.67 -7.71 2.69
C CYS A 166 11.13 -7.30 2.36
N HIS A 167 12.07 -8.24 2.35
CA HIS A 167 13.44 -7.99 1.92
C HIS A 167 13.49 -7.51 0.46
N ALA A 168 12.82 -8.20 -0.46
CA ALA A 168 12.77 -7.83 -1.88
C ALA A 168 12.21 -6.41 -2.10
N MET A 169 11.26 -5.98 -1.28
CA MET A 169 10.68 -4.63 -1.34
C MET A 169 11.59 -3.55 -0.72
N LEU A 170 12.53 -3.92 0.14
CA LEU A 170 13.52 -3.00 0.71
C LEU A 170 14.78 -2.84 -0.15
N LEU A 171 14.95 -3.61 -1.22
CA LEU A 171 16.05 -3.40 -2.16
C LEU A 171 15.86 -2.08 -2.91
N ALA A 172 16.97 -1.40 -3.20
CA ALA A 172 16.94 -0.20 -4.04
C ALA A 172 16.33 -0.52 -5.43
N ARG A 173 15.58 0.42 -5.96
CA ARG A 173 15.10 0.36 -7.34
C ARG A 173 16.29 0.40 -8.31
N ALA A 174 16.22 -0.35 -9.41
CA ALA A 174 17.27 -0.32 -10.43
C ALA A 174 17.49 1.10 -10.98
N GLU A 175 16.39 1.83 -11.20
CA GLU A 175 16.41 3.21 -11.68
C GLU A 175 17.13 4.16 -10.69
N ALA A 176 17.00 3.92 -9.38
CA ALA A 176 17.72 4.69 -8.37
C ALA A 176 19.21 4.37 -8.37
N VAL A 177 19.57 3.10 -8.56
CA VAL A 177 20.99 2.68 -8.70
C VAL A 177 21.62 3.34 -9.94
N ASP A 178 20.93 3.37 -11.06
CA ASP A 178 21.40 4.01 -12.29
C ASP A 178 21.59 5.53 -12.14
N LEU A 179 20.73 6.19 -11.35
CA LEU A 179 20.78 7.63 -11.08
C LEU A 179 21.71 8.02 -9.92
N ALA A 180 22.20 7.06 -9.13
CA ALA A 180 22.97 7.36 -7.91
C ALA A 180 24.25 8.17 -8.18
N GLU A 181 25.02 7.82 -9.22
CA GLU A 181 26.24 8.57 -9.59
C GLU A 181 25.92 9.99 -10.09
N GLN A 182 24.84 10.17 -10.84
CA GLN A 182 24.36 11.48 -11.23
C GLN A 182 24.00 12.30 -9.99
N PHE A 183 23.21 11.74 -9.06
CA PHE A 183 22.82 12.43 -7.84
C PHE A 183 24.05 12.76 -6.95
N ARG A 184 25.00 11.86 -6.86
CA ARG A 184 26.24 12.09 -6.13
C ARG A 184 27.00 13.30 -6.68
N ARG A 185 27.12 13.43 -8.01
CA ARG A 185 27.81 14.51 -8.70
C ARG A 185 27.05 15.84 -8.67
N ASP A 186 25.77 15.80 -9.03
CA ASP A 186 24.97 17.00 -9.31
C ASP A 186 24.20 17.50 -8.06
N GLY A 187 24.00 16.61 -7.07
CA GLY A 187 23.26 16.90 -5.84
C GLY A 187 21.76 17.14 -6.02
N VAL A 188 21.22 16.82 -7.20
CA VAL A 188 19.78 16.98 -7.51
C VAL A 188 19.33 15.98 -8.56
N VAL A 189 18.13 15.41 -8.32
CA VAL A 189 17.34 14.65 -9.31
C VAL A 189 15.89 15.11 -9.20
N GLU A 190 15.30 15.49 -10.31
CA GLU A 190 13.91 15.90 -10.43
C GLU A 190 13.17 14.90 -11.31
N LEU A 191 12.08 14.34 -10.79
CA LEU A 191 11.22 13.37 -11.47
C LEU A 191 9.78 13.89 -11.49
N ALA A 192 8.96 13.35 -12.38
CA ALA A 192 7.55 13.68 -12.38
C ALA A 192 6.89 13.16 -11.08
N GLY A 193 6.51 14.08 -10.18
CA GLY A 193 5.84 13.74 -8.91
C GLY A 193 6.73 13.70 -7.66
N ALA A 194 8.05 13.77 -7.80
CA ALA A 194 8.98 13.88 -6.66
C ALA A 194 10.34 14.42 -7.09
N SER A 195 11.08 14.98 -6.14
CA SER A 195 12.47 15.37 -6.35
C SER A 195 13.31 15.07 -5.12
N VAL A 196 14.63 14.95 -5.32
CA VAL A 196 15.60 14.87 -4.23
C VAL A 196 16.75 15.84 -4.48
N ARG A 197 17.11 16.61 -3.44
CA ARG A 197 18.16 17.62 -3.51
C ARG A 197 19.04 17.54 -2.26
N ARG A 198 20.36 17.52 -2.43
CA ARG A 198 21.30 17.63 -1.33
C ARG A 198 21.44 19.10 -0.89
N ASN A 199 21.29 19.32 0.39
CA ASN A 199 21.55 20.61 1.03
C ASN A 199 22.44 20.40 2.27
N GLY A 200 23.71 20.72 2.17
CA GLY A 200 24.69 20.45 3.21
C GLY A 200 24.74 18.97 3.57
N ARG A 201 24.47 18.64 4.84
CA ARG A 201 24.46 17.26 5.37
C ARG A 201 23.13 16.53 5.18
N ALA A 202 22.12 17.20 4.65
CA ALA A 202 20.79 16.64 4.43
C ALA A 202 20.51 16.36 2.96
N ALA A 203 19.80 15.26 2.67
CA ALA A 203 19.08 15.06 1.42
C ALA A 203 17.61 15.45 1.64
N ILE A 204 17.08 16.37 0.83
CA ILE A 204 15.69 16.81 0.91
C ILE A 204 14.89 16.10 -0.16
N VAL A 205 13.97 15.22 0.24
CA VAL A 205 13.01 14.53 -0.62
C VAL A 205 11.69 15.32 -0.60
N THR A 206 11.19 15.66 -1.77
CA THR A 206 10.00 16.52 -1.91
C THR A 206 8.90 15.79 -2.67
N TYR A 207 7.68 15.77 -2.11
CA TYR A 207 6.47 15.45 -2.86
C TYR A 207 6.17 16.61 -3.81
N ASP A 208 6.05 16.34 -5.09
CA ASP A 208 5.87 17.37 -6.12
C ASP A 208 4.71 17.04 -7.08
N HIS A 209 3.50 17.21 -6.56
CA HIS A 209 2.27 17.06 -7.35
C HIS A 209 1.35 18.27 -7.13
N PRO A 210 1.77 19.46 -7.62
CA PRO A 210 1.23 20.77 -7.24
C PRO A 210 -0.26 20.93 -7.55
N ARG A 211 -0.75 20.34 -8.65
CA ARG A 211 -2.15 20.41 -9.06
C ARG A 211 -3.08 19.72 -8.06
N PHE A 212 -2.63 18.66 -7.40
CA PHE A 212 -3.43 17.83 -6.49
C PHE A 212 -3.00 17.95 -5.02
N LEU A 213 -2.44 19.09 -4.61
CA LEU A 213 -2.01 19.32 -3.22
C LEU A 213 -0.99 18.26 -2.76
N ASN A 214 -0.09 17.88 -3.64
CA ASN A 214 0.91 16.82 -3.44
C ASN A 214 0.29 15.45 -3.10
N ALA A 215 -0.95 15.18 -3.55
CA ALA A 215 -1.56 13.87 -3.37
C ALA A 215 -0.83 12.78 -4.17
N GLU A 216 -0.83 11.58 -3.60
CA GLU A 216 -0.16 10.40 -4.15
C GLU A 216 -1.08 9.61 -5.09
N ASP A 217 -0.55 9.13 -6.19
CA ASP A 217 -1.23 8.24 -7.14
C ASP A 217 -0.22 7.35 -7.89
N GLN A 218 -0.68 6.63 -8.90
CA GLN A 218 0.19 5.74 -9.69
C GLN A 218 1.32 6.50 -10.40
N GLY A 219 1.10 7.75 -10.78
CA GLY A 219 2.11 8.57 -11.48
C GLY A 219 3.23 9.09 -10.57
N THR A 220 2.98 9.19 -9.26
CA THR A 220 3.96 9.74 -8.31
C THR A 220 4.71 8.67 -7.51
N LEU A 221 4.19 7.43 -7.48
CA LEU A 221 4.69 6.37 -6.60
C LEU A 221 6.14 5.99 -6.89
N ASP A 222 6.45 5.70 -8.14
CA ASP A 222 7.80 5.27 -8.55
C ASP A 222 8.82 6.40 -8.36
N ALA A 223 8.45 7.63 -8.72
CA ALA A 223 9.32 8.80 -8.53
C ALA A 223 9.66 9.02 -7.05
N MET A 224 8.67 8.89 -6.16
CA MET A 224 8.90 9.02 -4.72
C MET A 224 9.82 7.91 -4.20
N GLU A 225 9.60 6.66 -4.60
CA GLU A 225 10.44 5.55 -4.16
C GLU A 225 11.89 5.70 -4.67
N ILE A 226 12.09 6.14 -5.91
CA ILE A 226 13.42 6.43 -6.46
C ILE A 226 14.11 7.55 -5.67
N CYS A 227 13.41 8.64 -5.36
CA CYS A 227 13.97 9.73 -4.57
C CYS A 227 14.34 9.30 -3.13
N VAL A 228 13.54 8.44 -2.50
CA VAL A 228 13.84 7.85 -1.19
C VAL A 228 15.10 6.97 -1.28
N ASP A 229 15.19 6.13 -2.30
CA ASP A 229 16.36 5.27 -2.52
C ASP A 229 17.63 6.10 -2.76
N LEU A 230 17.57 7.13 -3.60
CA LEU A 230 18.68 8.06 -3.85
C LEU A 230 19.15 8.75 -2.56
N ALA A 231 18.20 9.22 -1.74
CA ALA A 231 18.53 9.86 -0.47
C ALA A 231 19.21 8.89 0.51
N LEU A 232 18.86 7.61 0.49
CA LEU A 232 19.51 6.57 1.31
C LEU A 232 20.88 6.15 0.76
N LEU A 233 21.01 6.04 -0.58
CA LEU A 233 22.26 5.65 -1.24
C LEU A 233 23.33 6.74 -1.22
N ASP A 234 22.95 8.01 -1.05
CA ASP A 234 23.88 9.14 -1.07
C ASP A 234 24.83 9.16 0.15
N ASP A 235 26.09 8.86 -0.05
CA ASP A 235 27.12 8.84 1.00
C ASP A 235 27.57 10.24 1.46
N LEU A 236 27.16 11.30 0.75
CA LEU A 236 27.48 12.69 1.08
C LEU A 236 26.45 13.37 1.99
N SER A 237 25.28 12.76 2.18
CA SER A 237 24.28 13.23 3.15
C SER A 237 24.13 12.23 4.30
N GLU A 238 23.90 12.74 5.51
CA GLU A 238 23.83 11.96 6.75
C GLU A 238 22.40 11.75 7.25
N ILE A 239 21.50 12.64 6.83
CA ILE A 239 20.10 12.66 7.28
C ILE A 239 19.20 13.00 6.10
N VAL A 240 17.92 12.62 6.18
CA VAL A 240 16.96 12.94 5.14
C VAL A 240 15.85 13.84 5.69
N VAL A 241 15.46 14.83 4.92
CA VAL A 241 14.30 15.68 5.19
C VAL A 241 13.21 15.37 4.17
N LEU A 242 12.01 15.06 4.63
CA LEU A 242 10.84 14.86 3.80
C LEU A 242 9.94 16.08 3.88
N ARG A 243 9.57 16.65 2.73
CA ARG A 243 8.81 17.89 2.64
C ARG A 243 7.79 17.87 1.49
N GLY A 244 6.78 18.72 1.56
CA GLY A 244 5.89 18.97 0.44
C GLY A 244 6.38 20.11 -0.47
N GLY A 245 6.09 19.99 -1.76
CA GLY A 245 6.34 21.03 -2.76
C GLY A 245 5.35 22.19 -2.70
N VAL A 246 5.63 23.25 -3.46
CA VAL A 246 4.73 24.39 -3.64
C VAL A 246 3.54 23.99 -4.50
N VAL A 247 2.32 24.35 -4.07
CA VAL A 247 1.10 23.91 -4.75
C VAL A 247 0.47 25.00 -5.61
N GLU A 248 -0.27 24.57 -6.65
CA GLU A 248 -0.98 25.45 -7.60
C GLU A 248 -2.47 25.61 -7.26
N HIS A 249 -2.97 24.87 -6.27
CA HIS A 249 -4.39 24.89 -5.90
C HIS A 249 -4.85 26.30 -5.51
N PRO A 250 -5.98 26.84 -6.02
CA PRO A 250 -6.39 28.24 -5.85
C PRO A 250 -6.37 28.74 -4.40
N LYS A 251 -6.80 27.90 -3.45
CA LYS A 251 -6.85 28.23 -2.02
C LYS A 251 -5.45 28.32 -1.37
N TYR A 252 -4.46 27.60 -1.91
CA TYR A 252 -3.14 27.42 -1.30
C TYR A 252 -2.00 27.81 -2.24
N ARG A 253 -2.31 28.51 -3.35
CA ARG A 253 -1.33 28.86 -4.38
C ARG A 253 -0.10 29.55 -3.78
N GLY A 254 1.06 29.04 -4.14
CA GLY A 254 2.35 29.57 -3.70
C GLY A 254 2.77 29.13 -2.29
N ARG A 255 1.92 28.39 -1.56
CA ARG A 255 2.29 27.77 -0.28
C ARG A 255 2.85 26.36 -0.51
N ARG A 256 3.76 25.96 0.36
CA ARG A 256 4.09 24.55 0.50
C ARG A 256 2.96 23.85 1.26
N ILE A 257 2.65 22.63 0.85
CA ILE A 257 1.70 21.74 1.54
C ILE A 257 2.36 20.38 1.63
N PHE A 258 2.41 19.79 2.83
CA PHE A 258 3.05 18.49 2.99
C PHE A 258 2.38 17.43 2.12
N GLY A 259 1.05 17.29 2.21
CA GLY A 259 0.30 16.48 1.23
C GLY A 259 -1.10 16.07 1.65
N ALA A 260 -1.93 15.80 0.64
CA ALA A 260 -3.35 15.51 0.78
C ALA A 260 -3.69 13.99 0.80
N GLY A 261 -2.69 13.10 0.93
CA GLY A 261 -2.90 11.66 0.91
C GLY A 261 -3.09 11.10 -0.50
N ILE A 262 -3.85 10.02 -0.61
CA ILE A 262 -4.16 9.41 -1.92
C ILE A 262 -5.00 10.35 -2.79
N ASN A 263 -4.72 10.38 -4.08
CA ASN A 263 -5.49 11.15 -5.05
C ASN A 263 -6.88 10.54 -5.27
N LEU A 264 -7.86 11.03 -4.50
CA LEU A 264 -9.24 10.52 -4.52
C LEU A 264 -9.93 10.73 -5.87
N THR A 265 -9.52 11.73 -6.64
CA THR A 265 -10.01 11.93 -8.01
C THR A 265 -9.54 10.79 -8.90
N HIS A 266 -8.25 10.47 -8.89
CA HIS A 266 -7.71 9.34 -9.66
C HIS A 266 -8.26 8.00 -9.15
N LEU A 267 -8.48 7.84 -7.84
CA LEU A 267 -9.12 6.65 -7.28
C LEU A 267 -10.53 6.45 -7.83
N TYR A 268 -11.37 7.50 -7.81
CA TYR A 268 -12.73 7.44 -8.35
C TYR A 268 -12.76 7.10 -9.85
N HIS A 269 -11.80 7.62 -10.60
CA HIS A 269 -11.65 7.35 -12.04
C HIS A 269 -10.95 6.02 -12.37
N GLY A 270 -10.71 5.15 -11.37
CA GLY A 270 -10.11 3.83 -11.56
C GLY A 270 -8.66 3.85 -12.03
N ARG A 271 -7.94 4.96 -11.79
CA ARG A 271 -6.52 5.12 -12.18
C ARG A 271 -5.53 4.63 -11.14
N ILE A 272 -6.00 4.19 -9.99
CA ILE A 272 -5.19 3.62 -8.92
C ILE A 272 -5.54 2.14 -8.80
N PRO A 273 -4.66 1.21 -9.24
CA PRO A 273 -4.88 -0.22 -9.07
C PRO A 273 -4.72 -0.64 -7.61
N PHE A 274 -5.34 -1.75 -7.24
CA PHE A 274 -5.20 -2.27 -5.85
C PHE A 274 -3.75 -2.46 -5.42
N ILE A 275 -2.89 -2.96 -6.30
CA ILE A 275 -1.50 -3.25 -5.96
C ILE A 275 -0.70 -2.01 -5.53
N TRP A 276 -1.13 -0.81 -5.91
CA TRP A 276 -0.53 0.47 -5.51
C TRP A 276 -0.36 0.60 -4.00
N TYR A 277 -1.36 0.19 -3.23
CA TYR A 277 -1.29 0.24 -1.76
C TYR A 277 -0.15 -0.59 -1.21
N LEU A 278 0.04 -1.80 -1.75
CA LEU A 278 1.09 -2.71 -1.30
C LEU A 278 2.48 -2.25 -1.76
N GLN A 279 2.60 -1.72 -2.98
CA GLN A 279 3.84 -1.13 -3.48
C GLN A 279 4.28 0.03 -2.59
N ARG A 280 3.35 0.91 -2.21
CA ARG A 280 3.60 2.05 -1.35
C ARG A 280 4.07 1.64 0.04
N ASP A 281 3.28 0.82 0.72
CA ASP A 281 3.49 0.52 2.15
C ASP A 281 4.62 -0.49 2.40
N LEU A 282 4.84 -1.45 1.50
CA LEU A 282 5.99 -2.36 1.53
C LEU A 282 7.25 -1.72 0.94
N GLY A 283 7.10 -0.75 0.03
CA GLY A 283 8.17 -0.02 -0.65
C GLY A 283 8.62 1.21 0.13
N TYR A 284 8.43 2.42 -0.44
CA TYR A 284 9.11 3.61 0.08
C TYR A 284 8.77 3.94 1.54
N VAL A 285 7.53 3.72 2.00
CA VAL A 285 7.18 3.98 3.42
C VAL A 285 7.96 3.05 4.35
N ASN A 286 8.09 1.78 3.98
CA ASN A 286 8.88 0.83 4.76
C ASN A 286 10.39 1.10 4.65
N LYS A 287 10.87 1.62 3.51
CA LYS A 287 12.28 2.06 3.33
C LYS A 287 12.61 3.28 4.20
N ILE A 288 11.70 4.23 4.34
CA ILE A 288 11.85 5.33 5.31
C ILE A 288 12.02 4.76 6.71
N TYR A 289 11.25 3.75 7.08
CA TYR A 289 11.27 3.17 8.43
C TYR A 289 12.42 2.18 8.67
N ARG A 290 12.79 1.36 7.66
CA ARG A 290 13.76 0.26 7.83
C ARG A 290 15.05 0.43 7.03
N GLY A 291 15.14 1.46 6.18
CA GLY A 291 16.26 1.65 5.25
C GLY A 291 16.22 0.71 4.05
N LEU A 292 17.33 0.66 3.31
CA LEU A 292 17.53 -0.26 2.20
C LEU A 292 18.17 -1.56 2.67
N ALA A 293 17.66 -2.68 2.18
CA ALA A 293 18.28 -3.97 2.32
C ALA A 293 19.51 -4.11 1.39
N ARG A 294 20.43 -5.01 1.71
CA ARG A 294 21.56 -5.38 0.84
C ARG A 294 21.13 -6.46 -0.13
N ALA A 295 21.56 -6.35 -1.37
CA ALA A 295 21.19 -7.30 -2.42
C ALA A 295 21.82 -8.69 -2.23
N ASP A 296 23.00 -8.74 -1.60
CA ASP A 296 23.81 -9.93 -1.35
C ASP A 296 23.45 -10.66 -0.04
N ASP A 297 22.52 -10.12 0.74
CA ASP A 297 22.13 -10.68 2.03
C ASP A 297 20.61 -10.65 2.19
N ALA A 298 19.98 -11.80 2.01
CA ALA A 298 18.56 -12.02 2.29
C ALA A 298 18.41 -12.81 3.60
N PRO A 299 18.53 -12.14 4.77
CA PRO A 299 18.51 -12.81 6.05
C PRO A 299 17.14 -13.45 6.32
N PRO A 300 17.08 -14.53 7.10
CA PRO A 300 15.82 -15.17 7.50
C PRO A 300 15.00 -14.31 8.46
N ASP A 301 15.59 -13.25 8.97
CA ASP A 301 15.01 -12.31 9.94
C ASP A 301 15.67 -10.93 9.86
N GLU A 302 15.30 -10.02 10.75
CA GLU A 302 15.84 -8.65 10.81
C GLU A 302 17.08 -8.50 11.71
N PHE A 303 17.60 -9.56 12.30
CA PHE A 303 18.70 -9.48 13.28
C PHE A 303 20.08 -9.35 12.63
N GLY A 304 20.21 -9.74 11.37
CA GLY A 304 21.47 -9.72 10.62
C GLY A 304 22.05 -8.32 10.32
N GLY A 305 21.28 -7.25 10.43
CA GLY A 305 21.75 -5.87 10.55
C GLY A 305 22.38 -5.21 9.32
N GLY A 306 22.21 -5.76 8.12
CA GLY A 306 22.96 -5.35 6.91
C GLY A 306 22.42 -4.17 6.08
N GLY A 307 21.47 -3.37 6.57
CA GLY A 307 20.81 -2.33 5.78
C GLY A 307 21.49 -0.96 5.80
N ILE A 308 21.17 -0.10 4.80
CA ILE A 308 21.55 1.32 4.75
C ILE A 308 20.40 2.13 5.35
N GLU A 309 20.63 2.77 6.49
CA GLU A 309 19.62 3.57 7.18
C GLU A 309 20.14 4.98 7.45
N LYS A 310 19.20 5.95 7.42
CA LYS A 310 19.41 7.32 7.86
C LYS A 310 18.25 7.74 8.75
N LEU A 311 18.45 8.79 9.55
CA LEU A 311 17.38 9.45 10.27
C LEU A 311 16.51 10.28 9.29
N TRP A 312 15.23 10.40 9.59
CA TRP A 312 14.27 11.11 8.77
C TRP A 312 13.57 12.22 9.55
N ILE A 313 13.61 13.43 9.02
CA ILE A 313 12.88 14.60 9.51
C ILE A 313 11.71 14.85 8.56
N ALA A 314 10.50 14.99 9.07
CA ALA A 314 9.37 15.47 8.29
C ALA A 314 9.14 16.95 8.57
N ALA A 315 8.98 17.76 7.51
CA ALA A 315 8.68 19.18 7.59
C ALA A 315 7.24 19.44 7.10
N VAL A 316 6.30 19.59 8.04
CA VAL A 316 4.87 19.63 7.78
C VAL A 316 4.39 21.08 7.67
N GLU A 317 4.16 21.53 6.45
CA GLU A 317 3.53 22.81 6.16
C GLU A 317 2.07 22.61 5.77
N GLY A 318 1.19 23.41 6.34
CA GLY A 318 -0.24 23.41 6.09
C GLY A 318 -0.98 22.18 6.63
N PHE A 319 -0.76 21.00 6.07
CA PHE A 319 -1.41 19.78 6.56
C PHE A 319 -0.75 18.50 6.02
N ALA A 320 -0.95 17.39 6.79
CA ALA A 320 -0.70 16.03 6.34
C ALA A 320 -1.99 15.19 6.48
N ILE A 321 -2.57 14.79 5.36
CA ILE A 321 -3.83 14.04 5.29
C ILE A 321 -3.57 12.62 4.81
N GLY A 322 -4.29 11.63 5.38
CA GLY A 322 -4.30 10.25 4.90
C GLY A 322 -2.91 9.63 4.79
N GLY A 323 -2.48 9.28 3.57
CA GLY A 323 -1.16 8.70 3.30
C GLY A 323 0.00 9.54 3.82
N HIS A 324 -0.07 10.86 3.71
CA HIS A 324 0.96 11.76 4.21
C HIS A 324 1.02 11.82 5.75
N CYS A 325 -0.13 11.70 6.44
CA CYS A 325 -0.13 11.54 7.90
C CYS A 325 0.51 10.19 8.31
N GLN A 326 0.31 9.13 7.52
CA GLN A 326 0.91 7.81 7.79
C GLN A 326 2.45 7.85 7.74
N VAL A 327 3.02 8.63 6.82
CA VAL A 327 4.48 8.75 6.65
C VAL A 327 5.12 9.42 7.85
N LEU A 328 4.44 10.36 8.52
CA LEU A 328 4.97 10.99 9.73
C LEU A 328 5.24 9.97 10.85
N LEU A 329 4.46 8.89 10.89
CA LEU A 329 4.55 7.84 11.91
C LEU A 329 5.79 6.94 11.77
N VAL A 330 6.61 7.15 10.74
CA VAL A 330 7.86 6.43 10.47
C VAL A 330 9.08 7.36 10.43
N CYS A 331 8.87 8.67 10.57
CA CYS A 331 9.94 9.65 10.69
C CYS A 331 10.47 9.70 12.13
N ASP A 332 11.74 10.05 12.28
CA ASP A 332 12.42 10.13 13.56
C ASP A 332 12.22 11.48 14.24
N HIS A 333 11.84 12.50 13.46
CA HIS A 333 11.53 13.85 13.97
C HIS A 333 10.51 14.54 13.05
N VAL A 334 9.54 15.22 13.63
CA VAL A 334 8.49 15.94 12.91
C VAL A 334 8.46 17.40 13.33
N ILE A 335 8.76 18.30 12.40
CA ILE A 335 8.60 19.73 12.54
C ILE A 335 7.30 20.13 11.83
N ALA A 336 6.41 20.87 12.48
CA ALA A 336 5.16 21.30 11.86
C ALA A 336 4.97 22.82 11.95
N GLU A 337 4.31 23.43 10.98
CA GLU A 337 3.78 24.79 11.17
C GLU A 337 2.77 24.81 12.30
N HIS A 338 2.75 25.90 13.09
CA HIS A 338 1.88 26.04 14.26
C HIS A 338 0.40 25.88 13.96
N ASP A 339 -0.04 26.29 12.77
CA ASP A 339 -1.43 26.18 12.27
C ASP A 339 -1.68 24.91 11.43
N ALA A 340 -0.67 24.04 11.28
CA ALA A 340 -0.82 22.79 10.55
C ALA A 340 -1.69 21.78 11.30
N TYR A 341 -2.22 20.82 10.55
CA TYR A 341 -3.04 19.75 11.12
C TYR A 341 -2.82 18.39 10.43
N LEU A 342 -3.13 17.36 11.18
CA LEU A 342 -3.07 15.96 10.77
C LEU A 342 -4.47 15.36 10.74
N THR A 343 -4.76 14.45 9.80
CA THR A 343 -6.00 13.69 9.79
C THR A 343 -5.86 12.39 9.00
N LEU A 344 -6.62 11.37 9.42
CA LEU A 344 -6.69 10.05 8.80
C LEU A 344 -8.15 9.69 8.45
N PRO A 345 -8.76 10.31 7.41
CA PRO A 345 -10.18 10.16 7.12
C PRO A 345 -10.53 8.83 6.42
N ALA A 346 -9.78 7.76 6.69
CA ALA A 346 -9.84 6.49 5.97
C ALA A 346 -11.24 5.86 5.96
N ARG A 347 -11.97 5.88 7.07
CA ARG A 347 -13.36 5.39 7.11
C ARG A 347 -14.28 6.19 6.19
N LYS A 348 -14.11 7.51 6.15
CA LYS A 348 -14.89 8.39 5.27
C LYS A 348 -14.54 8.21 3.80
N GLU A 349 -13.31 7.84 3.52
CA GLU A 349 -12.85 7.50 2.19
C GLU A 349 -13.27 6.09 1.78
N GLY A 350 -13.49 5.18 2.74
CA GLY A 350 -13.84 3.78 2.51
C GLY A 350 -12.63 2.87 2.28
N ILE A 351 -11.46 3.27 2.79
CA ILE A 351 -10.19 2.54 2.70
C ILE A 351 -9.59 2.31 4.09
N ILE A 352 -8.52 1.53 4.15
CA ILE A 352 -7.72 1.33 5.36
C ILE A 352 -6.48 2.23 5.29
N PRO A 353 -6.11 2.94 6.38
CA PRO A 353 -5.02 3.91 6.34
C PRO A 353 -3.64 3.24 6.46
N GLY A 354 -3.25 2.40 5.51
CA GLY A 354 -1.96 1.71 5.50
C GLY A 354 -1.59 1.12 6.87
N ALA A 355 -0.35 1.27 7.30
CA ALA A 355 0.10 0.80 8.61
C ALA A 355 -0.21 1.77 9.77
N ALA A 356 -1.00 2.83 9.57
CA ALA A 356 -1.36 3.74 10.67
C ALA A 356 -2.15 3.05 11.80
N ASN A 357 -2.97 2.04 11.48
CA ASN A 357 -3.65 1.23 12.50
C ASN A 357 -2.66 0.54 13.46
N LEU A 358 -1.48 0.21 12.99
CA LEU A 358 -0.41 -0.38 13.80
C LEU A 358 0.42 0.69 14.53
N ARG A 359 0.68 1.84 13.87
CA ARG A 359 1.67 2.83 14.30
C ARG A 359 1.10 3.96 15.16
N LEU A 360 -0.06 4.52 14.79
CA LEU A 360 -0.64 5.66 15.49
C LEU A 360 -0.96 5.38 16.99
N PRO A 361 -1.48 4.19 17.37
CA PRO A 361 -1.75 3.90 18.79
C PRO A 361 -0.52 3.94 19.69
N ARG A 362 0.69 3.71 19.15
CA ARG A 362 1.94 3.77 19.91
C ARG A 362 2.30 5.20 20.31
N LEU A 363 2.02 6.16 19.43
CA LEU A 363 2.31 7.57 19.69
C LEU A 363 1.20 8.24 20.51
N THR A 364 -0.06 8.04 20.14
CA THR A 364 -1.19 8.82 20.68
C THR A 364 -2.05 8.04 21.67
N GLY A 365 -1.78 6.75 21.88
CA GLY A 365 -2.67 5.85 22.60
C GLY A 365 -3.89 5.41 21.78
N ASP A 366 -4.49 4.29 22.17
CA ASP A 366 -5.55 3.60 21.42
C ASP A 366 -6.80 4.47 21.21
N ARG A 367 -7.19 5.29 22.20
CA ARG A 367 -8.43 6.07 22.10
C ARG A 367 -8.35 7.20 21.08
N ILE A 368 -7.25 7.94 21.03
CA ILE A 368 -7.03 9.01 20.06
C ILE A 368 -6.87 8.41 18.66
N ALA A 369 -6.11 7.32 18.54
CA ALA A 369 -5.94 6.62 17.26
C ALA A 369 -7.28 6.14 16.69
N ARG A 370 -8.16 5.54 17.50
CA ARG A 370 -9.51 5.14 17.06
C ARG A 370 -10.36 6.34 16.66
N GLN A 371 -10.29 7.45 17.39
CA GLN A 371 -11.01 8.67 17.01
C GLN A 371 -10.50 9.24 15.69
N ALA A 372 -9.19 9.26 15.47
CA ALA A 372 -8.60 9.74 14.22
C ALA A 372 -9.06 8.88 13.03
N ILE A 373 -9.00 7.56 13.15
CA ILE A 373 -9.27 6.62 12.06
C ILE A 373 -10.77 6.41 11.84
N GLN A 374 -11.55 6.22 12.92
CA GLN A 374 -12.97 5.85 12.83
C GLN A 374 -13.93 7.04 12.85
N SER A 375 -13.50 8.17 13.44
CA SER A 375 -14.35 9.35 13.62
C SER A 375 -13.76 10.60 12.97
N GLU A 376 -12.70 10.47 12.16
CA GLU A 376 -12.08 11.56 11.37
C GLU A 376 -11.59 12.72 12.24
N ARG A 377 -11.19 12.44 13.49
CA ARG A 377 -10.68 13.46 14.38
C ARG A 377 -9.50 14.18 13.72
N ARG A 378 -9.65 15.48 13.54
CA ARG A 378 -8.55 16.36 13.11
C ARG A 378 -7.68 16.65 14.33
N ILE A 379 -6.37 16.49 14.18
CA ILE A 379 -5.37 16.74 15.22
C ILE A 379 -4.61 17.99 14.80
N ALA A 380 -4.75 19.10 15.55
CA ALA A 380 -3.93 20.29 15.34
C ALA A 380 -2.50 20.01 15.83
N CYS A 381 -1.47 20.36 15.05
CA CYS A 381 -0.08 20.06 15.39
C CYS A 381 0.37 20.72 16.70
N ASN A 382 -0.18 21.88 17.04
CA ASN A 382 0.08 22.59 18.29
C ASN A 382 -0.78 22.15 19.49
N SER A 383 -1.67 21.17 19.31
CA SER A 383 -2.47 20.61 20.42
C SER A 383 -1.67 19.59 21.24
N PRO A 384 -2.09 19.28 22.49
CA PRO A 384 -1.45 18.23 23.29
C PRO A 384 -1.36 16.90 22.55
N GLU A 385 -2.37 16.53 21.77
CA GLU A 385 -2.37 15.31 20.97
C GLU A 385 -1.46 15.42 19.75
N GLY A 386 -1.35 16.61 19.15
CA GLY A 386 -0.43 16.90 18.05
C GLY A 386 1.03 16.75 18.49
N GLN A 387 1.36 17.18 19.69
CA GLN A 387 2.71 17.07 20.27
C GLN A 387 3.12 15.62 20.60
N LEU A 388 2.22 14.65 20.51
CA LEU A 388 2.56 13.23 20.57
C LEU A 388 3.06 12.69 19.22
N ILE A 389 2.90 13.47 18.13
CA ILE A 389 3.33 13.12 16.77
C ILE A 389 4.36 14.11 16.24
N CYS A 390 4.20 15.41 16.58
CA CYS A 390 5.08 16.48 16.16
C CYS A 390 6.01 16.86 17.32
N ASP A 391 7.31 16.78 17.09
CA ASP A 391 8.32 17.08 18.12
C ASP A 391 8.42 18.57 18.41
N GLU A 392 8.17 19.40 17.38
CA GLU A 392 8.13 20.85 17.55
C GLU A 392 7.16 21.52 16.57
N THR A 393 6.68 22.70 16.93
CA THR A 393 5.91 23.56 16.04
C THR A 393 6.57 24.92 15.87
N VAL A 394 6.55 25.42 14.63
CA VAL A 394 7.21 26.68 14.25
C VAL A 394 6.23 27.67 13.62
N GLY A 395 6.55 28.95 13.68
CA GLY A 395 5.78 30.00 13.01
C GLY A 395 5.86 29.90 11.49
N SER A 396 4.87 30.46 10.81
CA SER A 396 4.89 30.53 9.34
C SER A 396 6.17 31.24 8.85
N GLY A 397 6.85 30.61 7.88
CA GLY A 397 8.10 31.09 7.32
C GLY A 397 9.37 30.74 8.11
N ALA A 398 9.26 30.09 9.28
CA ALA A 398 10.41 29.66 10.08
C ALA A 398 10.85 28.22 9.82
N MET A 399 10.22 27.52 8.88
CA MET A 399 10.47 26.09 8.64
C MET A 399 11.89 25.82 8.16
N ASP A 400 12.44 26.64 7.26
CA ASP A 400 13.79 26.42 6.72
C ASP A 400 14.85 26.55 7.82
N GLU A 401 14.75 27.57 8.68
CA GLU A 401 15.64 27.76 9.83
C GLU A 401 15.52 26.59 10.82
N ALA A 402 14.31 26.13 11.08
CA ALA A 402 14.09 24.99 11.97
C ALA A 402 14.71 23.69 11.40
N ILE A 403 14.57 23.43 10.10
CA ILE A 403 15.21 22.29 9.43
C ILE A 403 16.73 22.37 9.59
N GLU A 404 17.36 23.52 9.30
CA GLU A 404 18.81 23.69 9.42
C GLU A 404 19.29 23.44 10.86
N ARG A 405 18.58 23.97 11.85
CA ARG A 405 18.88 23.78 13.27
C ARG A 405 18.76 22.33 13.68
N VAL A 406 17.68 21.62 13.29
CA VAL A 406 17.45 20.22 13.66
C VAL A 406 18.45 19.30 12.94
N VAL A 407 18.71 19.52 11.66
CA VAL A 407 19.76 18.80 10.91
C VAL A 407 21.11 18.96 11.60
N GLY A 408 21.49 20.21 11.97
CA GLY A 408 22.72 20.48 12.68
C GLY A 408 22.81 19.73 14.02
N ALA A 409 21.74 19.76 14.80
CA ALA A 409 21.69 19.08 16.10
C ALA A 409 21.79 17.54 15.96
N MET A 410 21.04 16.96 15.03
CA MET A 410 20.98 15.50 14.87
C MET A 410 22.21 14.90 14.22
N THR A 411 23.01 15.69 13.50
CA THR A 411 24.26 15.23 12.86
C THR A 411 25.53 15.61 13.62
N ASN A 412 25.43 16.37 14.70
CA ASN A 412 26.57 16.91 15.43
C ASN A 412 27.42 15.83 16.14
N SER A 413 26.80 14.77 16.61
CA SER A 413 27.48 13.67 17.35
C SER A 413 27.72 12.42 16.51
N GLY A 414 27.55 12.53 15.19
CA GLY A 414 27.61 11.38 14.26
C GLY A 414 26.34 10.53 14.28
N VAL A 415 26.11 9.84 13.16
CA VAL A 415 24.83 9.15 12.90
C VAL A 415 24.85 7.67 13.31
N VAL A 416 26.02 7.09 13.60
CA VAL A 416 26.13 5.63 13.85
C VAL A 416 25.31 5.19 15.06
N SER A 417 25.46 5.88 16.20
CA SER A 417 24.67 5.55 17.39
C SER A 417 23.19 5.87 17.21
N ALA A 418 22.85 6.93 16.48
CA ALA A 418 21.47 7.30 16.19
C ALA A 418 20.75 6.20 15.38
N VAL A 419 21.38 5.69 14.33
CA VAL A 419 20.88 4.56 13.54
C VAL A 419 20.79 3.28 14.39
N GLY A 420 21.78 3.01 15.25
CA GLY A 420 21.76 1.87 16.16
C GLY A 420 20.58 1.94 17.15
N ASN A 421 20.33 3.11 17.76
CA ASN A 421 19.19 3.31 18.63
C ASN A 421 17.86 3.17 17.88
N ARG A 422 17.75 3.72 16.67
CA ARG A 422 16.58 3.58 15.81
C ARG A 422 16.22 2.11 15.56
N ARG A 423 17.21 1.28 15.25
CA ARG A 423 17.02 -0.17 15.08
C ARG A 423 16.55 -0.84 16.38
N ALA A 424 17.17 -0.50 17.50
CA ALA A 424 16.82 -1.09 18.81
C ALA A 424 15.39 -0.71 19.22
N ILE A 425 14.98 0.54 19.04
CA ILE A 425 13.60 1.02 19.28
C ILE A 425 12.62 0.23 18.40
N ARG A 426 12.90 0.10 17.11
CA ARG A 426 12.04 -0.60 16.15
C ARG A 426 11.79 -2.07 16.51
N ILE A 427 12.78 -2.77 17.06
CA ILE A 427 12.59 -4.15 17.53
C ILE A 427 11.53 -4.23 18.64
N GLY A 428 11.48 -3.24 19.53
CA GLY A 428 10.44 -3.16 20.57
C GLY A 428 9.07 -2.75 20.04
N GLU A 429 9.03 -1.90 19.02
CA GLU A 429 7.78 -1.29 18.52
C GLU A 429 7.14 -2.07 17.37
N GLU A 430 7.93 -2.45 16.39
CA GLU A 430 7.45 -3.05 15.15
C GLU A 430 8.46 -4.04 14.57
N PRO A 431 8.71 -5.18 15.25
CA PRO A 431 9.52 -6.23 14.65
C PRO A 431 8.94 -6.64 13.28
N LEU A 432 9.80 -7.05 12.37
CA LEU A 432 9.43 -7.37 10.97
C LEU A 432 8.27 -8.38 10.90
N ASP A 433 8.23 -9.33 11.81
CA ASP A 433 7.20 -10.36 11.84
C ASP A 433 5.80 -9.80 12.20
N LEU A 434 5.75 -8.76 13.06
CA LEU A 434 4.53 -8.02 13.36
C LEU A 434 4.06 -7.21 12.14
N PHE A 435 4.97 -6.45 11.52
CA PHE A 435 4.67 -5.68 10.30
C PHE A 435 4.19 -6.59 9.17
N ARG A 436 4.91 -7.68 8.90
CA ARG A 436 4.54 -8.67 7.89
C ARG A 436 3.15 -9.25 8.13
N SER A 437 2.87 -9.64 9.38
CA SER A 437 1.56 -10.19 9.77
C SER A 437 0.43 -9.17 9.63
N TYR A 438 0.70 -7.91 9.98
CA TYR A 438 -0.21 -6.81 9.75
C TYR A 438 -0.48 -6.63 8.24
N MET A 439 0.55 -6.61 7.41
CA MET A 439 0.44 -6.45 5.97
C MET A 439 -0.30 -7.62 5.30
N ALA A 440 -0.24 -8.83 5.86
CA ALA A 440 -1.05 -9.96 5.41
C ALA A 440 -2.55 -9.69 5.57
N VAL A 441 -2.96 -9.19 6.73
CA VAL A 441 -4.36 -8.80 6.99
C VAL A 441 -4.74 -7.60 6.13
N TYR A 442 -3.90 -6.57 6.09
CA TYR A 442 -4.11 -5.36 5.31
C TYR A 442 -4.33 -5.67 3.82
N SER A 443 -3.51 -6.52 3.22
CA SER A 443 -3.62 -6.88 1.80
C SER A 443 -5.00 -7.42 1.43
N ARG A 444 -5.55 -8.30 2.26
CA ARG A 444 -6.89 -8.85 2.05
C ARG A 444 -7.97 -7.81 2.27
N GLU A 445 -7.98 -7.17 3.43
CA GLU A 445 -9.05 -6.25 3.81
C GLU A 445 -9.08 -5.00 2.91
N GLN A 446 -7.90 -4.46 2.53
CA GLN A 446 -7.81 -3.33 1.62
C GLN A 446 -8.30 -3.67 0.21
N ALA A 447 -8.07 -4.89 -0.27
CA ALA A 447 -8.61 -5.32 -1.56
C ALA A 447 -10.14 -5.32 -1.57
N TYR A 448 -10.77 -5.82 -0.51
CA TYR A 448 -12.23 -5.75 -0.38
C TYR A 448 -12.73 -4.31 -0.22
N CYS A 449 -12.03 -3.45 0.53
CA CYS A 449 -12.38 -2.03 0.65
C CYS A 449 -12.30 -1.32 -0.71
N HIS A 450 -11.25 -1.55 -1.47
CA HIS A 450 -10.99 -0.92 -2.77
C HIS A 450 -12.10 -1.17 -3.81
N PHE A 451 -12.73 -2.34 -3.76
CA PHE A 451 -13.84 -2.71 -4.65
C PHE A 451 -15.21 -2.69 -3.94
N SER A 452 -15.30 -2.08 -2.77
CA SER A 452 -16.55 -1.94 -2.03
C SER A 452 -17.46 -0.86 -2.65
N PRO A 453 -18.75 -1.11 -2.80
CA PRO A 453 -19.71 -0.06 -3.17
C PRO A 453 -19.69 1.14 -2.20
N ALA A 454 -19.32 0.92 -0.94
CA ALA A 454 -19.20 1.96 0.06
C ALA A 454 -18.09 2.97 -0.28
N LEU A 455 -16.97 2.54 -0.89
CA LEU A 455 -15.92 3.44 -1.37
C LEU A 455 -16.51 4.50 -2.30
N ILE A 456 -17.22 4.07 -3.34
CA ILE A 456 -17.79 4.98 -4.34
C ILE A 456 -18.83 5.91 -3.72
N ALA A 457 -19.76 5.35 -2.93
CA ALA A 457 -20.78 6.15 -2.26
C ALA A 457 -20.17 7.22 -1.33
N ASN A 458 -19.05 6.90 -0.68
CA ASN A 458 -18.33 7.83 0.18
C ASN A 458 -17.63 8.93 -0.63
N LEU A 459 -16.95 8.57 -1.73
CA LEU A 459 -16.26 9.54 -2.59
C LEU A 459 -17.26 10.50 -3.24
N GLU A 460 -18.43 10.04 -3.68
CA GLU A 460 -19.49 10.88 -4.22
C GLU A 460 -20.09 11.80 -3.14
N ARG A 461 -20.41 11.26 -1.97
CA ARG A 461 -21.04 12.01 -0.88
C ARG A 461 -20.13 13.06 -0.26
N HIS A 462 -18.87 12.73 -0.02
CA HIS A 462 -17.96 13.54 0.78
C HIS A 462 -16.95 14.35 -0.03
N TRP A 463 -16.68 13.92 -1.26
CA TRP A 463 -15.69 14.55 -2.14
C TRP A 463 -16.29 15.15 -3.41
N ASN A 464 -17.58 14.92 -3.67
CA ASN A 464 -18.22 15.29 -4.95
C ASN A 464 -17.38 14.82 -6.15
N ALA A 465 -16.88 13.56 -6.06
CA ALA A 465 -15.89 13.01 -6.98
C ALA A 465 -16.38 12.98 -8.43
N GLN A 466 -17.69 12.81 -8.65
CA GLN A 466 -18.32 12.79 -9.98
C GLN A 466 -18.17 14.11 -10.75
N SER A 467 -17.93 15.23 -10.08
CA SER A 467 -17.76 16.55 -10.72
C SER A 467 -16.28 16.92 -10.95
N ARG A 468 -15.35 16.07 -10.52
CA ARG A 468 -13.90 16.35 -10.62
C ARG A 468 -13.32 15.67 -11.85
N THR A 469 -12.49 16.40 -12.58
CA THR A 469 -11.72 15.88 -13.71
C THR A 469 -10.35 15.41 -13.25
N PRO A 470 -9.91 14.21 -13.67
CA PRO A 470 -8.61 13.64 -13.35
C PRO A 470 -7.45 14.31 -14.09
#